data_c59124f34e0d48d95b138182e5f89dbf
#
_entry.id   c59124f34e0d48d95b138182e5f89dbf
#
_cell.length_a   1.000
_cell.length_b   1.000
_cell.length_c   1.000
_cell.angle_alpha   90.00
_cell.angle_beta   90.00
_cell.angle_gamma   90.00
#
_symmetry.space_group_name_H-M   'P 1'
#
loop_
_entity.id
_entity.type
_entity.pdbx_description
1 polymer ?
#
loop_
_entity_poly.entity_id
_entity_poly.type
_entity_poly.pdbx_seq_one_letter_code
_entity_poly.pdbx_strand_id
1 'polypeptide(L)'
;MKTNKNISAIAIMKKKQSIDKEGARLIRALIIISIIGLLAMFTNKASAQVRFNVQGDLVSSYVWRGMYQTGASIQPTLSFSVENLSLTAWGSTDFDGYRNGNIPSANKELDLTLAYTFPKLGLTVSVADMWWAGQGAGKYFDFNNKTTAHHFEASLAYVLPVEKFPLSIAWYTMFAGMDKNEKGDKNNYSSYVELNYPFSVKSVDLNVTCGIVPYKAPQYYTNGFAVTNVALKGSYAIKITDSFSLPIFSQVIWNPRMEDAHIVFGITLKQ
;
A
#
# COMPACT_ATOMS: atom_id res chain seq x y z
N MET A 1 -6.30 -16.01 -53.20
CA MET A 1 -7.12 -15.95 -51.97
C MET A 1 -6.33 -15.73 -50.65
N LYS A 2 -5.00 -15.73 -50.63
CA LYS A 2 -4.15 -15.49 -49.44
C LYS A 2 -3.90 -13.99 -49.15
N THR A 3 -3.99 -13.10 -50.12
CA THR A 3 -3.63 -11.68 -50.01
C THR A 3 -4.66 -10.83 -49.19
N ASN A 4 -5.94 -11.17 -49.23
CA ASN A 4 -6.99 -10.41 -48.54
C ASN A 4 -7.04 -10.65 -47.02
N LYS A 5 -6.56 -11.82 -46.53
CA LYS A 5 -6.52 -12.08 -45.07
C LYS A 5 -5.39 -11.30 -44.36
N ASN A 6 -4.26 -11.05 -45.03
CA ASN A 6 -3.16 -10.30 -44.48
C ASN A 6 -3.45 -8.80 -44.35
N ILE A 7 -4.20 -8.23 -45.29
CA ILE A 7 -4.62 -6.82 -45.26
C ILE A 7 -5.58 -6.55 -44.11
N SER A 8 -6.52 -7.47 -43.87
CA SER A 8 -7.46 -7.39 -42.74
C SER A 8 -6.74 -7.48 -41.37
N ALA A 9 -5.77 -8.38 -41.21
CA ALA A 9 -5.03 -8.53 -39.97
C ALA A 9 -4.19 -7.28 -39.64
N ILE A 10 -3.53 -6.69 -40.65
CA ILE A 10 -2.75 -5.45 -40.50
C ILE A 10 -3.65 -4.27 -40.13
N ALA A 11 -4.85 -4.16 -40.72
CA ALA A 11 -5.81 -3.11 -40.41
C ALA A 11 -6.33 -3.23 -38.95
N ILE A 12 -6.59 -4.46 -38.49
CA ILE A 12 -7.02 -4.73 -37.10
C ILE A 12 -5.89 -4.39 -36.12
N MET A 13 -4.65 -4.76 -36.41
CA MET A 13 -3.49 -4.41 -35.56
C MET A 13 -3.28 -2.89 -35.48
N LYS A 14 -3.34 -2.17 -36.62
CA LYS A 14 -3.24 -0.70 -36.62
C LYS A 14 -4.36 -0.03 -35.84
N LYS A 15 -5.59 -0.52 -35.94
CA LYS A 15 -6.74 -0.02 -35.18
C LYS A 15 -6.57 -0.26 -33.66
N LYS A 16 -6.09 -1.44 -33.27
CA LYS A 16 -5.79 -1.77 -31.88
C LYS A 16 -4.68 -0.87 -31.29
N GLN A 17 -3.61 -0.67 -32.06
CA GLN A 17 -2.49 0.21 -31.67
C GLN A 17 -2.89 1.69 -31.59
N SER A 18 -3.88 2.13 -32.38
CA SER A 18 -4.48 3.48 -32.32
C SER A 18 -5.31 3.64 -31.03
N ILE A 19 -6.13 2.66 -30.68
CA ILE A 19 -6.97 2.65 -29.46
C ILE A 19 -6.09 2.68 -28.21
N ASP A 20 -4.99 1.91 -28.18
CA ASP A 20 -4.05 1.88 -27.07
C ASP A 20 -3.33 3.24 -26.90
N LYS A 21 -3.00 3.92 -28.01
CA LYS A 21 -2.41 5.28 -27.98
C LYS A 21 -3.38 6.35 -27.52
N GLU A 22 -4.65 6.27 -27.92
CA GLU A 22 -5.71 7.18 -27.47
C GLU A 22 -6.03 6.97 -25.99
N GLY A 23 -6.12 5.73 -25.52
CA GLY A 23 -6.27 5.41 -24.11
C GLY A 23 -5.13 5.97 -23.25
N ALA A 24 -3.87 5.80 -23.69
CA ALA A 24 -2.73 6.37 -23.02
C ALA A 24 -2.70 7.92 -23.02
N ARG A 25 -3.21 8.56 -24.09
CA ARG A 25 -3.37 10.03 -24.15
C ARG A 25 -4.44 10.54 -23.18
N LEU A 26 -5.59 9.84 -23.10
CA LEU A 26 -6.66 10.18 -22.18
C LEU A 26 -6.22 10.03 -20.72
N ILE A 27 -5.49 8.97 -20.38
CA ILE A 27 -4.94 8.76 -19.03
C ILE A 27 -3.95 9.86 -18.67
N ARG A 28 -3.04 10.22 -19.59
CA ARG A 28 -2.10 11.35 -19.37
C ARG A 28 -2.84 12.67 -19.22
N ALA A 29 -3.87 12.93 -20.02
CA ALA A 29 -4.69 14.14 -19.91
C ALA A 29 -5.42 14.19 -18.56
N LEU A 30 -6.00 13.09 -18.11
CA LEU A 30 -6.65 12.99 -16.80
C LEU A 30 -5.67 13.20 -15.65
N ILE A 31 -4.45 12.66 -15.72
CA ILE A 31 -3.39 12.90 -14.74
C ILE A 31 -3.00 14.38 -14.73
N ILE A 32 -2.80 15.00 -15.89
CA ILE A 32 -2.46 16.42 -16.00
C ILE A 32 -3.60 17.30 -15.45
N ILE A 33 -4.86 17.00 -15.79
CA ILE A 33 -6.03 17.72 -15.29
C ILE A 33 -6.15 17.55 -13.76
N SER A 34 -5.88 16.36 -13.24
CA SER A 34 -5.86 16.11 -11.80
C SER A 34 -4.76 16.89 -11.10
N ILE A 35 -3.57 16.96 -11.69
CA ILE A 35 -2.45 17.79 -11.17
C ILE A 35 -2.78 19.28 -11.24
N ILE A 36 -3.36 19.75 -12.33
CA ILE A 36 -3.77 21.16 -12.49
C ILE A 36 -4.92 21.49 -11.52
N GLY A 37 -5.90 20.59 -11.37
CA GLY A 37 -6.98 20.71 -10.39
C GLY A 37 -6.44 20.76 -8.96
N LEU A 38 -5.46 19.93 -8.65
CA LEU A 38 -4.75 19.93 -7.38
C LEU A 38 -4.03 21.27 -7.18
N LEU A 39 -3.25 21.73 -8.15
CA LEU A 39 -2.55 23.02 -8.11
C LEU A 39 -3.52 24.20 -8.01
N ALA A 40 -4.67 24.16 -8.68
CA ALA A 40 -5.70 25.20 -8.57
C ALA A 40 -6.37 25.27 -7.19
N MET A 41 -6.43 24.17 -6.45
CA MET A 41 -6.89 24.18 -5.06
C MET A 41 -5.94 24.96 -4.13
N PHE A 42 -4.64 25.02 -4.47
CA PHE A 42 -3.64 25.75 -3.67
C PHE A 42 -3.64 27.26 -3.93
N THR A 43 -4.21 27.75 -5.05
CA THR A 43 -4.15 29.18 -5.40
C THR A 43 -5.16 30.05 -4.64
N ASN A 44 -6.12 29.48 -3.94
CA ASN A 44 -7.24 30.23 -3.33
C ASN A 44 -7.24 30.34 -1.81
N LYS A 45 -6.20 29.83 -1.10
CA LYS A 45 -6.12 29.99 0.36
C LYS A 45 -4.71 30.34 0.82
N ALA A 46 -4.51 31.60 1.15
CA ALA A 46 -3.25 32.15 1.68
C ALA A 46 -2.84 31.63 3.08
N SER A 47 -3.47 30.51 3.57
CA SER A 47 -3.27 30.00 4.91
C SER A 47 -3.31 28.44 5.01
N ALA A 48 -3.16 27.73 3.89
CA ALA A 48 -3.11 26.26 3.97
C ALA A 48 -1.83 25.81 4.68
N GLN A 49 -1.97 25.18 5.84
CA GLN A 49 -0.82 24.64 6.58
C GLN A 49 -0.24 23.43 5.85
N VAL A 50 0.95 23.62 5.31
CA VAL A 50 1.75 22.53 4.72
C VAL A 50 2.50 21.83 5.84
N ARG A 51 2.44 20.50 5.87
CA ARG A 51 3.18 19.66 6.83
C ARG A 51 4.01 18.64 6.07
N PHE A 52 5.25 18.48 6.54
CA PHE A 52 6.14 17.39 6.13
C PHE A 52 6.35 16.47 7.33
N ASN A 53 6.39 15.18 7.10
CA ASN A 53 6.79 14.20 8.08
C ASN A 53 7.83 13.26 7.46
N VAL A 54 8.93 13.06 8.16
CA VAL A 54 9.98 12.12 7.79
C VAL A 54 10.13 11.12 8.91
N GLN A 55 10.02 9.85 8.58
CA GLN A 55 10.12 8.75 9.52
C GLN A 55 10.91 7.61 8.90
N GLY A 56 11.59 6.82 9.71
CA GLY A 56 12.22 5.56 9.31
C GLY A 56 12.05 4.52 10.39
N ASP A 57 11.48 3.36 10.05
CA ASP A 57 11.39 2.23 10.95
C ASP A 57 12.51 1.23 10.66
N LEU A 58 13.18 0.75 11.71
CA LEU A 58 14.04 -0.41 11.67
C LEU A 58 13.26 -1.56 12.29
N VAL A 59 13.02 -2.62 11.53
CA VAL A 59 12.19 -3.75 11.96
C VAL A 59 12.95 -5.06 11.88
N SER A 60 12.67 -5.97 12.81
CA SER A 60 13.26 -7.32 12.82
C SER A 60 12.75 -8.20 11.69
N SER A 61 11.54 -7.90 11.18
CA SER A 61 10.94 -8.51 10.00
C SER A 61 9.81 -7.63 9.47
N TYR A 62 9.55 -7.72 8.17
CA TYR A 62 8.41 -7.08 7.53
C TYR A 62 7.29 -8.10 7.35
N VAL A 63 6.16 -7.84 8.00
CA VAL A 63 4.94 -8.63 7.87
C VAL A 63 3.81 -7.72 7.38
N TRP A 64 3.20 -8.06 6.26
CA TRP A 64 2.12 -7.30 5.66
C TRP A 64 0.81 -8.08 5.70
N ARG A 65 -0.20 -7.52 6.40
CA ARG A 65 -1.55 -8.11 6.54
C ARG A 65 -1.53 -9.58 7.02
N GLY A 66 -0.61 -9.88 7.96
CA GLY A 66 -0.40 -11.22 8.51
C GLY A 66 0.50 -12.13 7.66
N MET A 67 1.04 -11.66 6.55
CA MET A 67 1.92 -12.43 5.67
C MET A 67 3.35 -11.94 5.79
N TYR A 68 4.28 -12.85 6.07
CA TYR A 68 5.71 -12.56 6.06
C TYR A 68 6.18 -12.12 4.67
N GLN A 69 6.89 -11.01 4.60
CA GLN A 69 7.45 -10.46 3.37
C GLN A 69 8.96 -10.59 3.34
N THR A 70 9.64 -10.04 4.36
CA THR A 70 11.11 -10.03 4.42
C THR A 70 11.62 -10.11 5.86
N GLY A 71 12.91 -10.41 6.03
CA GLY A 71 13.62 -10.32 7.30
C GLY A 71 13.83 -8.89 7.79
N ALA A 72 14.91 -8.69 8.52
CA ALA A 72 15.25 -7.38 9.05
C ALA A 72 15.33 -6.33 7.95
N SER A 73 14.62 -5.21 8.14
CA SER A 73 14.39 -4.22 7.09
C SER A 73 14.44 -2.79 7.62
N ILE A 74 14.78 -1.87 6.72
CA ILE A 74 14.58 -0.43 6.92
C ILE A 74 13.39 0.04 6.10
N GLN A 75 12.50 0.83 6.72
CA GLN A 75 11.23 1.26 6.15
C GLN A 75 11.06 2.78 6.26
N PRO A 76 11.64 3.55 5.32
CA PRO A 76 11.48 5.00 5.28
C PRO A 76 10.07 5.41 4.88
N THR A 77 9.58 6.49 5.48
CA THR A 77 8.32 7.16 5.15
C THR A 77 8.57 8.65 4.96
N LEU A 78 8.09 9.19 3.87
CA LEU A 78 8.03 10.62 3.61
C LEU A 78 6.58 11.01 3.31
N SER A 79 6.00 11.89 4.12
CA SER A 79 4.64 12.36 3.92
C SER A 79 4.60 13.87 3.73
N PHE A 80 3.80 14.30 2.78
CA PHE A 80 3.45 15.68 2.53
C PHE A 80 1.95 15.84 2.67
N SER A 81 1.48 16.80 3.44
CA SER A 81 0.06 17.07 3.56
C SER A 81 -0.29 18.54 3.52
N VAL A 82 -1.43 18.83 2.93
CA VAL A 82 -2.04 20.16 2.87
C VAL A 82 -3.51 20.00 3.23
N GLU A 83 -3.92 20.63 4.33
CA GLU A 83 -5.24 20.44 4.89
C GLU A 83 -5.58 18.95 5.08
N ASN A 84 -6.56 18.44 4.33
CA ASN A 84 -7.07 17.09 4.41
C ASN A 84 -6.51 16.15 3.33
N LEU A 85 -5.68 16.68 2.42
CA LEU A 85 -5.02 15.91 1.38
C LEU A 85 -3.61 15.52 1.82
N SER A 86 -3.24 14.28 1.61
CA SER A 86 -1.89 13.78 1.89
C SER A 86 -1.34 12.95 0.74
N LEU A 87 -0.05 13.08 0.51
CA LEU A 87 0.75 12.23 -0.37
C LEU A 87 1.84 11.60 0.49
N THR A 88 1.91 10.28 0.50
CA THR A 88 2.91 9.52 1.26
C THR A 88 3.69 8.64 0.32
N ALA A 89 5.02 8.70 0.42
CA ALA A 89 5.93 7.71 -0.12
C ALA A 89 6.44 6.85 1.05
N TRP A 90 6.21 5.55 0.97
CA TRP A 90 6.74 4.56 1.90
C TRP A 90 7.58 3.56 1.13
N GLY A 91 8.60 3.03 1.74
CA GLY A 91 9.42 1.99 1.15
C GLY A 91 9.88 0.97 2.15
N SER A 92 10.34 -0.17 1.67
CA SER A 92 10.99 -1.21 2.47
C SER A 92 12.15 -1.81 1.70
N THR A 93 13.26 -2.05 2.39
CA THR A 93 14.35 -2.87 1.86
C THR A 93 14.94 -3.71 2.98
N ASP A 94 15.13 -5.01 2.72
CA ASP A 94 15.75 -5.91 3.69
C ASP A 94 17.27 -5.80 3.70
N PHE A 95 17.89 -6.27 4.78
CA PHE A 95 19.34 -6.34 4.94
C PHE A 95 19.91 -7.68 4.47
N ASP A 96 19.10 -8.72 4.42
CA ASP A 96 19.55 -10.09 4.11
C ASP A 96 19.62 -10.34 2.61
N GLY A 97 18.76 -9.65 1.85
CA GLY A 97 18.60 -9.86 0.43
C GLY A 97 18.03 -11.25 0.10
N TYR A 98 17.47 -11.36 -1.08
CA TYR A 98 17.08 -12.65 -1.63
C TYR A 98 18.27 -13.24 -2.41
N ARG A 99 18.61 -14.49 -2.11
CA ARG A 99 19.63 -15.23 -2.85
C ARG A 99 18.96 -16.21 -3.80
N ASN A 100 18.77 -15.80 -5.04
CA ASN A 100 18.45 -16.73 -6.11
C ASN A 100 19.76 -17.11 -6.82
N GLY A 101 20.29 -18.27 -6.50
CA GLY A 101 21.61 -18.68 -6.99
C GLY A 101 22.74 -17.83 -6.38
N ASN A 102 23.60 -17.28 -7.24
CA ASN A 102 24.79 -16.52 -6.82
C ASN A 102 24.61 -14.99 -6.86
N ILE A 103 23.41 -14.48 -7.13
CA ILE A 103 23.17 -13.04 -7.23
C ILE A 103 22.33 -12.60 -6.02
N PRO A 104 22.94 -11.95 -5.02
CA PRO A 104 22.16 -11.33 -3.93
C PRO A 104 21.39 -10.14 -4.47
N SER A 105 20.11 -10.08 -4.19
CA SER A 105 19.26 -8.93 -4.52
C SER A 105 18.37 -8.64 -3.32
N ALA A 106 18.39 -7.39 -2.85
CA ALA A 106 17.51 -6.96 -1.78
C ALA A 106 16.05 -6.99 -2.25
N ASN A 107 15.15 -7.48 -1.40
CA ASN A 107 13.73 -7.28 -1.61
C ASN A 107 13.38 -5.82 -1.32
N LYS A 108 12.69 -5.19 -2.26
CA LYS A 108 12.36 -3.76 -2.19
C LYS A 108 10.89 -3.57 -2.47
N GLU A 109 10.32 -2.62 -1.77
CA GLU A 109 8.97 -2.14 -2.00
C GLU A 109 8.98 -0.61 -1.99
N LEU A 110 8.18 -0.01 -2.86
CA LEU A 110 7.94 1.42 -2.90
C LEU A 110 6.47 1.67 -3.15
N ASP A 111 5.82 2.31 -2.19
CA ASP A 111 4.41 2.64 -2.23
C ASP A 111 4.22 4.15 -2.28
N LEU A 112 3.38 4.60 -3.19
CA LEU A 112 2.93 5.98 -3.29
C LEU A 112 1.43 6.02 -3.01
N THR A 113 1.04 6.67 -1.91
CA THR A 113 -0.36 6.77 -1.49
C THR A 113 -0.85 8.21 -1.52
N LEU A 114 -1.92 8.46 -2.26
CA LEU A 114 -2.68 9.69 -2.22
C LEU A 114 -3.96 9.45 -1.41
N ALA A 115 -4.19 10.27 -0.36
CA ALA A 115 -5.36 10.14 0.50
C ALA A 115 -6.04 11.48 0.74
N TYR A 116 -7.37 11.45 0.92
CA TYR A 116 -8.17 12.58 1.34
C TYR A 116 -9.04 12.17 2.52
N THR A 117 -8.93 12.93 3.61
CA THR A 117 -9.72 12.71 4.83
C THR A 117 -10.87 13.70 4.89
N PHE A 118 -12.06 13.21 5.22
CA PHE A 118 -13.26 13.99 5.55
C PHE A 118 -13.41 14.02 7.06
N PRO A 119 -12.83 15.01 7.77
CA PRO A 119 -12.73 14.97 9.25
C PRO A 119 -14.11 14.93 9.93
N LYS A 120 -15.10 15.67 9.38
CA LYS A 120 -16.46 15.69 9.92
C LYS A 120 -17.18 14.35 9.81
N LEU A 121 -16.76 13.50 8.87
CA LEU A 121 -17.36 12.19 8.63
C LEU A 121 -16.55 11.05 9.26
N GLY A 122 -15.34 11.30 9.74
CA GLY A 122 -14.41 10.25 10.17
C GLY A 122 -13.97 9.32 9.01
N LEU A 123 -14.10 9.80 7.76
CA LEU A 123 -13.90 9.00 6.56
C LEU A 123 -12.61 9.41 5.86
N THR A 124 -11.83 8.42 5.40
CA THR A 124 -10.68 8.63 4.53
C THR A 124 -10.81 7.75 3.29
N VAL A 125 -10.55 8.34 2.13
CA VAL A 125 -10.43 7.62 0.85
C VAL A 125 -9.00 7.71 0.37
N SER A 126 -8.46 6.61 -0.19
CA SER A 126 -7.12 6.65 -0.75
C SER A 126 -6.95 5.77 -1.99
N VAL A 127 -5.90 6.07 -2.74
CA VAL A 127 -5.38 5.24 -3.81
C VAL A 127 -3.89 5.08 -3.59
N ALA A 128 -3.41 3.85 -3.67
CA ALA A 128 -2.00 3.50 -3.56
C ALA A 128 -1.51 2.83 -4.83
N ASP A 129 -0.29 3.17 -5.21
CA ASP A 129 0.54 2.45 -6.17
C ASP A 129 1.62 1.73 -5.37
N MET A 130 1.55 0.41 -5.28
CA MET A 130 2.50 -0.44 -4.57
C MET A 130 3.37 -1.18 -5.59
N TRP A 131 4.67 -0.92 -5.57
CA TRP A 131 5.63 -1.58 -6.44
C TRP A 131 6.53 -2.51 -5.65
N TRP A 132 6.42 -3.79 -5.94
CA TRP A 132 7.25 -4.82 -5.33
C TRP A 132 8.38 -5.24 -6.26
N ALA A 133 9.61 -4.95 -5.85
CA ALA A 133 10.82 -5.29 -6.57
C ALA A 133 11.65 -6.32 -5.81
N GLY A 134 12.00 -7.35 -6.47
CA GLY A 134 12.85 -8.43 -6.00
C GLY A 134 12.82 -9.57 -7.00
N GLN A 135 13.78 -10.47 -6.96
CA GLN A 135 13.75 -11.72 -7.73
C GLN A 135 13.45 -11.56 -9.24
N GLY A 136 13.91 -10.46 -9.86
CA GLY A 136 13.63 -10.20 -11.27
C GLY A 136 12.29 -9.51 -11.52
N ALA A 137 11.67 -8.96 -10.48
CA ALA A 137 10.50 -8.11 -10.63
C ALA A 137 10.75 -6.98 -11.61
N GLY A 138 9.68 -6.52 -12.25
CA GLY A 138 9.70 -5.54 -13.32
C GLY A 138 10.35 -4.23 -12.94
N LYS A 139 10.71 -3.46 -13.94
CA LYS A 139 11.23 -2.11 -13.76
C LYS A 139 10.13 -1.22 -13.18
N TYR A 140 10.48 -0.25 -12.33
CA TYR A 140 9.53 0.70 -11.73
C TYR A 140 8.66 1.42 -12.76
N PHE A 141 9.20 1.81 -13.92
CA PHE A 141 8.45 2.49 -14.98
C PHE A 141 7.76 1.54 -15.97
N ASP A 142 7.67 0.24 -15.66
CA ASP A 142 6.88 -0.70 -16.46
C ASP A 142 5.43 -0.75 -15.95
N PHE A 143 4.58 0.06 -16.57
CA PHE A 143 3.13 0.07 -16.33
C PHE A 143 2.35 -0.76 -17.36
N ASN A 144 3.00 -1.68 -18.04
CA ASN A 144 2.32 -2.57 -18.97
C ASN A 144 1.48 -3.58 -18.18
N ASN A 145 0.21 -3.68 -18.49
CA ASN A 145 -0.78 -4.50 -17.78
C ASN A 145 -0.42 -6.01 -17.69
N LYS A 146 0.55 -6.49 -18.47
CA LYS A 146 0.98 -7.91 -18.49
C LYS A 146 2.31 -8.16 -17.79
N THR A 147 3.15 -7.14 -17.63
CA THR A 147 4.52 -7.27 -17.14
C THR A 147 4.83 -6.39 -15.94
N THR A 148 3.92 -5.50 -15.59
CA THR A 148 4.07 -4.60 -14.45
C THR A 148 4.22 -5.38 -13.13
N ALA A 149 5.03 -4.86 -12.22
CA ALA A 149 5.12 -5.31 -10.84
C ALA A 149 4.31 -4.41 -9.88
N HIS A 150 3.54 -3.47 -10.42
CA HIS A 150 2.69 -2.58 -9.64
C HIS A 150 1.38 -3.24 -9.25
N HIS A 151 0.89 -2.92 -8.06
CA HIS A 151 -0.46 -3.19 -7.58
C HIS A 151 -1.11 -1.84 -7.27
N PHE A 152 -2.26 -1.59 -7.87
CA PHE A 152 -3.03 -0.38 -7.58
C PHE A 152 -4.19 -0.73 -6.66
N GLU A 153 -4.18 -0.13 -5.46
CA GLU A 153 -5.17 -0.39 -4.42
C GLU A 153 -5.98 0.88 -4.13
N ALA A 154 -7.30 0.74 -4.07
CA ALA A 154 -8.20 1.75 -3.54
C ALA A 154 -8.61 1.37 -2.12
N SER A 155 -8.77 2.35 -1.25
CA SER A 155 -9.24 2.11 0.11
C SER A 155 -10.28 3.10 0.59
N LEU A 156 -11.08 2.62 1.53
CA LEU A 156 -12.05 3.40 2.28
C LEU A 156 -11.89 3.07 3.76
N ALA A 157 -11.50 4.04 4.57
CA ALA A 157 -11.34 3.87 6.01
C ALA A 157 -12.32 4.76 6.76
N TYR A 158 -12.89 4.23 7.82
CA TYR A 158 -13.85 4.92 8.69
C TYR A 158 -13.45 4.73 10.15
N VAL A 159 -13.40 5.82 10.89
CA VAL A 159 -13.21 5.81 12.35
C VAL A 159 -14.55 6.10 13.01
N LEU A 160 -15.01 5.18 13.89
CA LEU A 160 -16.25 5.37 14.61
C LEU A 160 -16.15 6.61 15.49
N PRO A 161 -17.12 7.52 15.45
CA PRO A 161 -17.12 8.76 16.24
C PRO A 161 -17.56 8.49 17.71
N VAL A 162 -16.94 7.49 18.34
CA VAL A 162 -17.24 7.09 19.72
C VAL A 162 -15.96 7.22 20.54
N GLU A 163 -15.84 8.27 21.32
CA GLU A 163 -14.62 8.63 22.06
C GLU A 163 -14.05 7.47 22.90
N LYS A 164 -14.91 6.73 23.58
CA LYS A 164 -14.50 5.59 24.43
C LYS A 164 -14.33 4.27 23.66
N PHE A 165 -14.61 4.27 22.35
CA PHE A 165 -14.52 3.08 21.51
C PHE A 165 -14.02 3.47 20.11
N PRO A 166 -12.74 3.87 19.99
CA PRO A 166 -12.16 4.41 18.74
C PRO A 166 -11.86 3.30 17.73
N LEU A 167 -12.85 2.46 17.44
CA LEU A 167 -12.71 1.42 16.44
C LEU A 167 -12.61 2.03 15.05
N SER A 168 -11.64 1.62 14.26
CA SER A 168 -11.58 1.92 12.85
C SER A 168 -11.82 0.68 12.00
N ILE A 169 -12.46 0.87 10.85
CA ILE A 169 -12.70 -0.15 9.84
C ILE A 169 -12.14 0.39 8.53
N ALA A 170 -11.35 -0.39 7.83
CA ALA A 170 -10.84 -0.02 6.51
C ALA A 170 -11.08 -1.17 5.51
N TRP A 171 -11.54 -0.82 4.31
CA TRP A 171 -11.69 -1.72 3.18
C TRP A 171 -10.67 -1.37 2.12
N TYR A 172 -9.94 -2.35 1.62
CA TYR A 172 -8.92 -2.25 0.60
C TYR A 172 -9.28 -3.17 -0.57
N THR A 173 -9.06 -2.71 -1.79
CA THR A 173 -9.29 -3.52 -3.01
C THR A 173 -8.24 -3.22 -4.06
N MET A 174 -7.54 -4.24 -4.51
CA MET A 174 -6.64 -4.15 -5.65
C MET A 174 -7.45 -4.08 -6.93
N PHE A 175 -7.45 -2.94 -7.63
CA PHE A 175 -8.30 -2.71 -8.79
C PHE A 175 -7.55 -2.79 -10.13
N ALA A 176 -6.21 -2.74 -10.10
CA ALA A 176 -5.37 -2.83 -11.30
C ALA A 176 -3.96 -3.37 -10.94
N GLY A 177 -3.15 -3.61 -11.97
CA GLY A 177 -1.77 -4.10 -11.81
C GLY A 177 -1.68 -5.62 -11.82
N MET A 178 -0.83 -6.18 -10.96
CA MET A 178 -0.45 -7.60 -10.92
C MET A 178 -1.52 -8.53 -10.33
N ASP A 179 -2.55 -8.01 -9.67
CA ASP A 179 -3.62 -8.85 -9.10
C ASP A 179 -4.49 -9.49 -10.20
N LYS A 180 -3.90 -10.44 -10.92
CA LYS A 180 -4.49 -11.10 -12.08
C LYS A 180 -4.95 -12.52 -11.76
N ASN A 181 -5.99 -12.96 -12.51
CA ASN A 181 -6.38 -14.35 -12.52
C ASN A 181 -5.28 -15.23 -13.17
N GLU A 182 -5.42 -16.54 -13.07
CA GLU A 182 -4.46 -17.52 -13.61
C GLU A 182 -4.16 -17.35 -15.11
N LYS A 183 -5.13 -16.80 -15.88
CA LYS A 183 -4.96 -16.52 -17.32
C LYS A 183 -4.29 -15.18 -17.60
N GLY A 184 -4.12 -14.33 -16.58
CA GLY A 184 -3.53 -13.00 -16.72
C GLY A 184 -4.38 -11.98 -17.48
N ASP A 185 -5.66 -12.28 -17.75
CA ASP A 185 -6.55 -11.45 -18.58
C ASP A 185 -7.53 -10.59 -17.79
N LYS A 186 -7.79 -10.92 -16.51
CA LYS A 186 -8.72 -10.21 -15.63
C LYS A 186 -8.09 -9.94 -14.26
N ASN A 187 -8.48 -8.84 -13.63
CA ASN A 187 -8.15 -8.57 -12.24
C ASN A 187 -8.99 -9.47 -11.31
N ASN A 188 -8.38 -9.90 -10.20
CA ASN A 188 -9.08 -10.65 -9.15
C ASN A 188 -9.90 -9.74 -8.24
N TYR A 189 -9.53 -8.45 -8.14
CA TYR A 189 -10.09 -7.49 -7.18
C TYR A 189 -9.90 -7.99 -5.75
N SER A 190 -8.72 -8.55 -5.46
CA SER A 190 -8.38 -9.05 -4.13
C SER A 190 -8.62 -7.97 -3.08
N SER A 191 -9.47 -8.28 -2.11
CA SER A 191 -9.90 -7.32 -1.09
C SER A 191 -9.52 -7.79 0.30
N TYR A 192 -9.29 -6.81 1.16
CA TYR A 192 -8.94 -7.01 2.56
C TYR A 192 -9.69 -5.98 3.40
N VAL A 193 -10.20 -6.41 4.54
CA VAL A 193 -10.88 -5.57 5.52
C VAL A 193 -10.08 -5.61 6.80
N GLU A 194 -9.81 -4.45 7.38
CA GLU A 194 -9.07 -4.34 8.62
C GLU A 194 -9.87 -3.59 9.68
N LEU A 195 -9.89 -4.17 10.87
CA LEU A 195 -10.42 -3.55 12.07
C LEU A 195 -9.24 -3.25 12.98
N ASN A 196 -9.17 -2.02 13.51
CA ASN A 196 -8.16 -1.62 14.48
C ASN A 196 -8.81 -0.98 15.69
N TYR A 197 -8.36 -1.38 16.86
CA TYR A 197 -8.79 -0.84 18.14
C TYR A 197 -7.58 -0.37 18.96
N PRO A 198 -7.28 0.94 18.94
CA PRO A 198 -6.22 1.52 19.74
C PRO A 198 -6.69 1.76 21.18
N PHE A 199 -5.83 1.52 22.15
CA PHE A 199 -6.02 1.85 23.56
C PHE A 199 -4.66 2.00 24.24
N SER A 200 -4.62 2.56 25.45
CA SER A 200 -3.37 2.71 26.19
C SER A 200 -3.49 2.10 27.58
N VAL A 201 -2.41 1.47 28.03
CA VAL A 201 -2.27 0.98 29.40
C VAL A 201 -1.04 1.64 29.99
N LYS A 202 -1.26 2.54 30.97
CA LYS A 202 -0.21 3.41 31.50
C LYS A 202 0.46 4.21 30.38
N SER A 203 1.76 4.03 30.17
CA SER A 203 2.56 4.71 29.16
C SER A 203 2.80 3.87 27.90
N VAL A 204 2.13 2.73 27.76
CA VAL A 204 2.23 1.87 26.59
C VAL A 204 0.98 2.05 25.74
N ASP A 205 1.19 2.43 24.48
CA ASP A 205 0.11 2.46 23.48
C ASP A 205 -0.03 1.09 22.85
N LEU A 206 -1.26 0.60 22.84
CA LEU A 206 -1.62 -0.72 22.33
C LEU A 206 -2.57 -0.60 21.15
N ASN A 207 -2.47 -1.51 20.20
CA ASN A 207 -3.42 -1.64 19.10
C ASN A 207 -3.72 -3.12 18.84
N VAL A 208 -5.01 -3.46 18.85
CA VAL A 208 -5.48 -4.78 18.39
C VAL A 208 -5.93 -4.63 16.95
N THR A 209 -5.46 -5.55 16.10
CA THR A 209 -5.83 -5.59 14.68
C THR A 209 -6.51 -6.93 14.37
N CYS A 210 -7.59 -6.87 13.59
CA CYS A 210 -8.20 -8.04 12.97
C CYS A 210 -8.35 -7.80 11.47
N GLY A 211 -7.70 -8.64 10.66
CA GLY A 211 -7.70 -8.56 9.20
C GLY A 211 -8.44 -9.73 8.57
N ILE A 212 -9.32 -9.43 7.64
CA ILE A 212 -10.27 -10.35 7.04
C ILE A 212 -10.19 -10.23 5.52
N VAL A 213 -10.14 -11.37 4.84
CA VAL A 213 -10.34 -11.47 3.39
C VAL A 213 -11.80 -11.92 3.16
N PRO A 214 -12.67 -11.07 2.58
CA PRO A 214 -14.12 -11.34 2.55
C PRO A 214 -14.55 -12.40 1.54
N TYR A 215 -13.74 -12.66 0.52
CA TYR A 215 -14.01 -13.63 -0.54
C TYR A 215 -12.71 -14.15 -1.15
N LYS A 216 -12.79 -15.00 -2.17
CA LYS A 216 -11.61 -15.53 -2.86
C LYS A 216 -10.68 -14.40 -3.31
N ALA A 217 -9.47 -14.40 -2.81
CA ALA A 217 -8.45 -13.43 -3.11
C ALA A 217 -7.06 -14.11 -3.19
N PRO A 218 -6.60 -14.44 -4.41
CA PRO A 218 -5.32 -15.13 -4.62
C PRO A 218 -4.13 -14.38 -4.02
N GLN A 219 -4.17 -13.05 -3.99
CA GLN A 219 -3.14 -12.21 -3.35
C GLN A 219 -2.92 -12.56 -1.87
N TYR A 220 -3.94 -13.06 -1.18
CA TYR A 220 -3.90 -13.47 0.22
C TYR A 220 -3.94 -14.99 0.40
N TYR A 221 -3.73 -15.75 -0.68
CA TYR A 221 -3.78 -17.22 -0.70
C TYR A 221 -5.10 -17.78 -0.16
N THR A 222 -6.24 -17.10 -0.44
CA THR A 222 -7.56 -17.51 0.02
C THR A 222 -8.46 -17.93 -1.14
N ASN A 223 -9.29 -18.94 -0.89
CA ASN A 223 -10.32 -19.42 -1.83
C ASN A 223 -11.73 -18.97 -1.44
N GLY A 224 -11.87 -18.16 -0.40
CA GLY A 224 -13.11 -17.67 0.17
C GLY A 224 -12.83 -16.78 1.35
N PHE A 225 -13.84 -16.61 2.22
CA PHE A 225 -13.68 -15.87 3.47
C PHE A 225 -12.56 -16.48 4.34
N ALA A 226 -11.70 -15.61 4.87
CA ALA A 226 -10.65 -16.02 5.81
C ALA A 226 -10.26 -14.86 6.73
N VAL A 227 -9.88 -15.18 7.96
CA VAL A 227 -9.13 -14.27 8.84
C VAL A 227 -7.65 -14.52 8.56
N THR A 228 -6.94 -13.48 8.14
CA THR A 228 -5.52 -13.57 7.74
C THR A 228 -4.58 -12.81 8.65
N ASN A 229 -5.11 -11.98 9.55
CA ASN A 229 -4.29 -11.16 10.44
C ASN A 229 -5.00 -10.94 11.77
N VAL A 230 -4.43 -11.46 12.84
CA VAL A 230 -4.82 -11.12 14.21
C VAL A 230 -3.55 -10.65 14.90
N ALA A 231 -3.51 -9.39 15.31
CA ALA A 231 -2.28 -8.83 15.86
C ALA A 231 -2.53 -7.97 17.09
N LEU A 232 -1.53 -7.95 17.97
CA LEU A 232 -1.41 -7.02 19.08
C LEU A 232 -0.06 -6.31 18.95
N LYS A 233 -0.10 -5.00 18.76
CA LYS A 233 1.07 -4.12 18.76
C LYS A 233 1.12 -3.33 20.05
N GLY A 234 2.27 -3.30 20.69
CA GLY A 234 2.57 -2.40 21.82
C GLY A 234 3.71 -1.46 21.45
N SER A 235 3.57 -0.17 21.74
CA SER A 235 4.61 0.84 21.53
C SER A 235 4.86 1.69 22.77
N TYR A 236 6.11 2.09 22.95
CA TYR A 236 6.56 2.88 24.06
C TYR A 236 7.66 3.84 23.60
N ALA A 237 7.61 5.11 24.03
CA ALA A 237 8.63 6.10 23.73
C ALA A 237 9.66 6.15 24.87
N ILE A 238 10.88 5.66 24.63
CA ILE A 238 11.97 5.74 25.58
C ILE A 238 12.51 7.18 25.56
N LYS A 239 12.40 7.89 26.66
CA LYS A 239 13.00 9.22 26.81
C LYS A 239 14.53 9.09 26.89
N ILE A 240 15.24 9.61 25.89
CA ILE A 240 16.71 9.61 25.83
C ILE A 240 17.25 10.94 26.38
N THR A 241 16.65 12.07 25.94
CA THR A 241 16.97 13.42 26.46
C THR A 241 15.66 14.17 26.70
N ASP A 242 15.71 15.41 27.18
CA ASP A 242 14.53 16.23 27.34
C ASP A 242 13.86 16.60 26.00
N SER A 243 14.63 16.62 24.90
CA SER A 243 14.18 16.96 23.56
C SER A 243 14.06 15.77 22.62
N PHE A 244 14.50 14.57 23.03
CA PHE A 244 14.48 13.39 22.16
C PHE A 244 13.99 12.14 22.89
N SER A 245 12.98 11.50 22.30
CA SER A 245 12.49 10.18 22.70
C SER A 245 12.59 9.22 21.53
N LEU A 246 12.97 7.98 21.81
CA LEU A 246 13.07 6.90 20.85
C LEU A 246 11.84 5.98 20.99
N PRO A 247 10.88 6.04 20.06
CA PRO A 247 9.79 5.07 20.03
C PRO A 247 10.29 3.69 19.66
N ILE A 248 9.94 2.73 20.48
CA ILE A 248 10.13 1.29 20.21
C ILE A 248 8.77 0.62 20.13
N PHE A 249 8.68 -0.49 19.42
CA PHE A 249 7.47 -1.29 19.41
C PHE A 249 7.78 -2.79 19.31
N SER A 250 6.80 -3.57 19.75
CA SER A 250 6.73 -5.00 19.48
C SER A 250 5.33 -5.36 19.01
N GLN A 251 5.23 -6.32 18.10
CA GLN A 251 3.96 -6.79 17.58
C GLN A 251 3.97 -8.31 17.51
N VAL A 252 2.93 -8.93 18.06
CA VAL A 252 2.64 -10.35 17.86
C VAL A 252 1.56 -10.43 16.80
N ILE A 253 1.77 -11.27 15.80
CA ILE A 253 0.90 -11.42 14.64
C ILE A 253 0.62 -12.90 14.46
N TRP A 254 -0.64 -13.24 14.26
CA TRP A 254 -1.08 -14.57 13.90
C TRP A 254 -1.89 -14.52 12.61
N ASN A 255 -1.53 -15.37 11.66
CA ASN A 255 -2.30 -15.60 10.45
C ASN A 255 -3.02 -16.95 10.56
N PRO A 256 -4.30 -16.97 10.98
CA PRO A 256 -5.05 -18.22 11.14
C PRO A 256 -5.18 -19.01 9.84
N ARG A 257 -5.26 -18.31 8.70
CA ARG A 257 -5.42 -18.94 7.38
C ARG A 257 -4.20 -19.72 6.94
N MET A 258 -3.01 -19.25 7.29
CA MET A 258 -1.73 -19.88 6.94
C MET A 258 -1.17 -20.72 8.10
N GLU A 259 -1.83 -20.72 9.27
CA GLU A 259 -1.36 -21.34 10.52
C GLU A 259 0.06 -20.84 10.90
N ASP A 260 0.31 -19.56 10.65
CA ASP A 260 1.62 -18.94 10.85
C ASP A 260 1.57 -17.82 11.88
N ALA A 261 2.66 -17.61 12.62
CA ALA A 261 2.75 -16.60 13.65
C ALA A 261 4.13 -15.90 13.62
N HIS A 262 4.10 -14.58 13.85
CA HIS A 262 5.30 -13.76 13.81
C HIS A 262 5.39 -12.87 15.03
N ILE A 263 6.63 -12.56 15.43
CA ILE A 263 6.93 -11.51 16.40
C ILE A 263 7.83 -10.50 15.70
N VAL A 264 7.41 -9.25 15.68
CA VAL A 264 8.16 -8.14 15.09
C VAL A 264 8.59 -7.19 16.20
N PHE A 265 9.85 -6.81 16.21
CA PHE A 265 10.38 -5.71 17.01
C PHE A 265 10.77 -4.57 16.08
N GLY A 266 10.56 -3.34 16.52
CA GLY A 266 10.95 -2.20 15.73
C GLY A 266 11.32 -0.97 16.56
N ILE A 267 12.07 -0.09 15.90
CA ILE A 267 12.49 1.22 16.41
C ILE A 267 12.04 2.23 15.35
N THR A 268 11.41 3.32 15.79
CA THR A 268 11.01 4.40 14.91
C THR A 268 11.92 5.60 15.08
N LEU A 269 12.58 6.02 14.01
CA LEU A 269 13.30 7.29 13.93
C LEU A 269 12.38 8.30 13.26
N LYS A 270 12.01 9.37 13.95
CA LYS A 270 11.15 10.42 13.42
C LYS A 270 11.66 11.79 13.82
N GLN A 271 11.46 12.77 12.94
CA GLN A 271 11.71 14.17 13.18
C GLN A 271 10.53 14.79 13.91
#